data_b605cdb4ddb6940048f631d3241aa9b7
#
_entry.id   b605cdb4ddb6940048f631d3241aa9b7
#
_cell.length_a   1.000
_cell.length_b   1.000
_cell.length_c   1.000
_cell.angle_alpha   90.00
_cell.angle_beta   90.00
_cell.angle_gamma   90.00
#
_symmetry.space_group_name_H-M   'P 1'
#
loop_
_entity.id
_entity.type
_entity.pdbx_description
1 polymer ?
#
loop_
_entity_poly.entity_id
_entity_poly.type
_entity_poly.pdbx_seq_one_letter_code
_entity_poly.pdbx_strand_id
1 'polypeptide(L)'
;MAIEFNRILTMLRKERGITQKQAAQDLGISQAQLSHYEKGIRECSLAFVVQVADYYNVSCDYLLGRSAERSGQTIQVEDLPEANTPTTGSVYRGSVLPTMYKKLIENSLDILYDKLQESKDKQLITCVSRYLMLAVYKMFRMMYDASGRNVVGMFRISPARWQGSADAAMHLTEGELNAVLLGEDANHDSIDPATMSLSTERLTADYPRHATSLLNLVKNAEESMRALHPAE
;
A
#
# COMPACT_ATOMS: atom_id res chain seq x y z
N MET A 1 -21.40 -4.46 -7.48
CA MET A 1 -20.80 -4.36 -6.13
C MET A 1 -21.75 -4.73 -4.98
N ALA A 2 -23.06 -4.64 -5.15
CA ALA A 2 -24.01 -4.86 -4.04
C ALA A 2 -24.24 -6.34 -3.64
N ILE A 3 -24.05 -7.29 -4.53
CA ILE A 3 -24.49 -8.69 -4.30
C ILE A 3 -23.63 -9.44 -3.28
N GLU A 4 -22.34 -9.10 -3.15
CA GLU A 4 -21.46 -9.81 -2.22
C GLU A 4 -21.52 -9.24 -0.81
N PHE A 5 -21.57 -7.92 -0.63
CA PHE A 5 -21.70 -7.29 0.68
C PHE A 5 -22.92 -7.80 1.47
N ASN A 6 -24.09 -7.83 0.83
CA ASN A 6 -25.34 -8.29 1.47
C ASN A 6 -25.23 -9.72 1.99
N ARG A 7 -24.63 -10.57 1.16
CA ARG A 7 -24.47 -12.00 1.45
C ARG A 7 -23.49 -12.21 2.60
N ILE A 8 -22.38 -11.49 2.59
CA ILE A 8 -21.33 -11.56 3.63
C ILE A 8 -21.86 -10.97 4.95
N LEU A 9 -22.54 -9.83 4.92
CA LEU A 9 -23.18 -9.23 6.09
C LEU A 9 -24.17 -10.20 6.75
N THR A 10 -25.03 -10.82 5.96
CA THR A 10 -26.00 -11.84 6.44
C THR A 10 -25.29 -13.05 7.03
N MET A 11 -24.20 -13.51 6.39
CA MET A 11 -23.41 -14.64 6.85
C MET A 11 -22.76 -14.35 8.20
N LEU A 12 -22.09 -13.24 8.36
CA LEU A 12 -21.42 -12.83 9.59
C LEU A 12 -22.38 -12.70 10.77
N ARG A 13 -23.57 -12.13 10.53
CA ARG A 13 -24.61 -12.06 11.57
C ARG A 13 -25.07 -13.45 12.01
N LYS A 14 -25.34 -14.35 11.04
CA LYS A 14 -25.77 -15.73 11.34
C LYS A 14 -24.69 -16.53 12.07
N GLU A 15 -23.43 -16.36 11.73
CA GLU A 15 -22.31 -16.99 12.41
C GLU A 15 -22.16 -16.54 13.88
N ARG A 16 -22.43 -15.25 14.16
CA ARG A 16 -22.53 -14.77 15.55
C ARG A 16 -23.77 -15.23 16.29
N GLY A 17 -24.72 -15.89 15.60
CA GLY A 17 -25.96 -16.37 16.20
C GLY A 17 -26.92 -15.27 16.66
N ILE A 18 -26.75 -14.02 16.16
CA ILE A 18 -27.55 -12.87 16.59
C ILE A 18 -28.69 -12.57 15.60
N THR A 19 -29.78 -12.00 16.16
CA THR A 19 -30.93 -11.59 15.33
C THR A 19 -30.65 -10.28 14.60
N GLN A 20 -31.40 -10.00 13.52
CA GLN A 20 -31.34 -8.70 12.83
C GLN A 20 -31.61 -7.53 13.79
N LYS A 21 -32.54 -7.72 14.75
CA LYS A 21 -32.87 -6.68 15.74
C LYS A 21 -31.68 -6.37 16.63
N GLN A 22 -30.97 -7.39 17.11
CA GLN A 22 -29.76 -7.22 17.94
C GLN A 22 -28.65 -6.57 17.15
N ALA A 23 -28.31 -7.09 15.99
CA ALA A 23 -27.25 -6.52 15.16
C ALA A 23 -27.53 -5.06 14.74
N ALA A 24 -28.79 -4.73 14.44
CA ALA A 24 -29.18 -3.36 14.13
C ALA A 24 -29.03 -2.42 15.34
N GLN A 25 -29.36 -2.87 16.53
CA GLN A 25 -29.19 -2.14 17.77
C GLN A 25 -27.71 -1.86 18.04
N ASP A 26 -26.86 -2.88 17.90
CA ASP A 26 -25.41 -2.79 18.13
C ASP A 26 -24.75 -1.86 17.10
N LEU A 27 -25.24 -1.87 15.85
CA LEU A 27 -24.78 -0.99 14.77
C LEU A 27 -25.45 0.39 14.75
N GLY A 28 -26.30 0.72 15.73
CA GLY A 28 -26.94 2.03 15.84
C GLY A 28 -27.90 2.38 14.71
N ILE A 29 -28.48 1.39 14.01
CA ILE A 29 -29.41 1.56 12.91
C ILE A 29 -30.76 0.88 13.21
N SER A 30 -31.80 1.18 12.42
CA SER A 30 -33.06 0.47 12.54
C SER A 30 -33.00 -0.95 11.96
N GLN A 31 -33.80 -1.87 12.54
CA GLN A 31 -33.90 -3.24 11.99
C GLN A 31 -34.34 -3.24 10.52
N ALA A 32 -35.21 -2.32 10.14
CA ALA A 32 -35.68 -2.18 8.75
C ALA A 32 -34.53 -1.79 7.80
N GLN A 33 -33.64 -0.88 8.24
CA GLN A 33 -32.43 -0.52 7.46
C GLN A 33 -31.50 -1.72 7.31
N LEU A 34 -31.20 -2.46 8.38
CA LEU A 34 -30.35 -3.64 8.31
C LEU A 34 -30.97 -4.69 7.36
N SER A 35 -32.27 -4.92 7.45
CA SER A 35 -32.99 -5.85 6.55
C SER A 35 -32.88 -5.43 5.08
N HIS A 36 -32.95 -4.13 4.79
CA HIS A 36 -32.76 -3.62 3.41
C HIS A 36 -31.32 -3.80 2.92
N TYR A 37 -30.32 -3.61 3.78
CA TYR A 37 -28.91 -3.86 3.45
C TYR A 37 -28.65 -5.36 3.20
N GLU A 38 -29.14 -6.24 4.06
CA GLU A 38 -29.00 -7.69 3.89
C GLU A 38 -29.70 -8.24 2.66
N LYS A 39 -30.79 -7.61 2.23
CA LYS A 39 -31.54 -7.98 1.00
C LYS A 39 -31.01 -7.29 -0.25
N GLY A 40 -30.09 -6.36 -0.13
CA GLY A 40 -29.56 -5.58 -1.25
C GLY A 40 -30.56 -4.60 -1.88
N ILE A 41 -31.65 -4.27 -1.15
CA ILE A 41 -32.66 -3.32 -1.60
C ILE A 41 -32.11 -1.88 -1.57
N ARG A 42 -31.16 -1.62 -0.67
CA ARG A 42 -30.57 -0.30 -0.49
C ARG A 42 -29.06 -0.42 -0.41
N GLU A 43 -28.35 0.51 -1.05
CA GLU A 43 -26.92 0.64 -0.90
C GLU A 43 -26.58 1.30 0.44
N CYS A 44 -25.50 0.81 1.08
CA CYS A 44 -24.99 1.39 2.31
C CYS A 44 -23.92 2.43 2.04
N SER A 45 -23.73 3.36 2.99
CA SER A 45 -22.64 4.33 2.94
C SER A 45 -21.31 3.66 3.25
N LEU A 46 -20.20 4.24 2.77
CA LEU A 46 -18.86 3.77 3.11
C LEU A 46 -18.63 3.75 4.63
N ALA A 47 -19.12 4.76 5.34
CA ALA A 47 -19.04 4.81 6.80
C ALA A 47 -19.72 3.60 7.47
N PHE A 48 -20.83 3.13 6.91
CA PHE A 48 -21.50 1.95 7.44
C PHE A 48 -20.73 0.66 7.13
N VAL A 49 -20.06 0.57 5.95
CA VAL A 49 -19.19 -0.58 5.63
C VAL A 49 -18.04 -0.67 6.63
N VAL A 50 -17.38 0.45 6.95
CA VAL A 50 -16.31 0.51 7.95
C VAL A 50 -16.85 0.08 9.33
N GLN A 51 -17.97 0.63 9.76
CA GLN A 51 -18.60 0.28 11.03
C GLN A 51 -18.95 -1.23 11.15
N VAL A 52 -19.41 -1.84 10.06
CA VAL A 52 -19.69 -3.29 10.00
C VAL A 52 -18.39 -4.09 10.06
N ALA A 53 -17.33 -3.61 9.38
CA ALA A 53 -16.02 -4.24 9.42
C ALA A 53 -15.47 -4.29 10.85
N ASP A 54 -15.52 -3.18 11.56
CA ASP A 54 -15.08 -3.07 12.95
C ASP A 54 -15.94 -3.94 13.88
N TYR A 55 -17.26 -3.89 13.73
CA TYR A 55 -18.18 -4.65 14.56
C TYR A 55 -17.98 -6.16 14.44
N TYR A 56 -17.76 -6.68 13.22
CA TYR A 56 -17.51 -8.10 12.99
C TYR A 56 -16.03 -8.50 13.05
N ASN A 57 -15.13 -7.53 13.23
CA ASN A 57 -13.67 -7.72 13.21
C ASN A 57 -13.21 -8.42 11.91
N VAL A 58 -13.63 -7.86 10.79
CA VAL A 58 -13.26 -8.31 9.44
C VAL A 58 -12.83 -7.12 8.60
N SER A 59 -12.06 -7.35 7.55
CA SER A 59 -11.65 -6.27 6.66
C SER A 59 -12.81 -5.78 5.77
N CYS A 60 -12.73 -4.52 5.36
CA CYS A 60 -13.64 -3.97 4.35
C CYS A 60 -13.54 -4.73 3.02
N ASP A 61 -12.35 -5.21 2.63
CA ASP A 61 -12.15 -5.99 1.41
C ASP A 61 -12.85 -7.36 1.49
N TYR A 62 -12.84 -7.99 2.66
CA TYR A 62 -13.61 -9.20 2.89
C TYR A 62 -15.12 -8.93 2.78
N LEU A 63 -15.61 -7.86 3.43
CA LEU A 63 -17.02 -7.48 3.35
C LEU A 63 -17.48 -7.15 1.93
N LEU A 64 -16.60 -6.57 1.12
CA LEU A 64 -16.89 -6.23 -0.27
C LEU A 64 -16.66 -7.40 -1.25
N GLY A 65 -16.29 -8.59 -0.73
CA GLY A 65 -16.03 -9.78 -1.53
C GLY A 65 -14.72 -9.71 -2.36
N ARG A 66 -13.82 -8.78 -2.03
CA ARG A 66 -12.56 -8.58 -2.74
C ARG A 66 -11.41 -9.44 -2.18
N SER A 67 -11.56 -9.95 -0.95
CA SER A 67 -10.63 -10.85 -0.29
C SER A 67 -11.36 -12.05 0.27
N ALA A 68 -10.75 -13.24 0.18
CA ALA A 68 -11.26 -14.45 0.83
C ALA A 68 -10.86 -14.51 2.32
N GLU A 69 -9.87 -13.73 2.74
CA GLU A 69 -9.38 -13.69 4.11
C GLU A 69 -10.15 -12.69 4.96
N ARG A 70 -10.72 -13.17 6.08
CA ARG A 70 -11.49 -12.34 7.03
C ARG A 70 -10.65 -11.28 7.71
N SER A 71 -9.44 -11.62 8.08
CA SER A 71 -8.44 -10.73 8.67
C SER A 71 -7.70 -9.94 7.60
N GLY A 72 -8.34 -9.67 6.46
CA GLY A 72 -7.78 -8.78 5.47
C GLY A 72 -7.13 -7.64 6.20
N GLN A 73 -5.90 -7.32 5.86
CA GLN A 73 -5.08 -6.33 6.53
C GLN A 73 -5.94 -5.12 6.85
N THR A 74 -6.27 -4.93 8.12
CA THR A 74 -7.13 -3.86 8.58
C THR A 74 -6.37 -2.56 8.33
N ILE A 75 -6.80 -1.78 7.35
CA ILE A 75 -6.36 -0.38 7.27
C ILE A 75 -6.93 0.25 8.54
N GLN A 76 -6.08 0.51 9.51
CA GLN A 76 -6.46 1.21 10.73
C GLN A 76 -6.98 2.58 10.31
N VAL A 77 -7.99 3.10 11.03
CA VAL A 77 -8.56 4.45 10.74
C VAL A 77 -7.46 5.53 10.78
N GLU A 78 -6.38 5.28 11.54
CA GLU A 78 -5.17 6.11 11.64
C GLU A 78 -4.29 6.04 10.38
N ASP A 79 -4.46 5.02 9.53
CA ASP A 79 -3.79 4.88 8.23
C ASP A 79 -4.58 5.53 7.09
N LEU A 80 -5.82 5.99 7.36
CA LEU A 80 -6.56 6.82 6.42
C LEU A 80 -5.94 8.23 6.44
N PRO A 81 -5.69 8.83 5.27
CA PRO A 81 -5.20 10.20 5.22
C PRO A 81 -6.20 11.10 5.94
N GLU A 82 -5.73 11.88 6.89
CA GLU A 82 -6.53 12.95 7.47
C GLU A 82 -7.09 13.81 6.33
N ALA A 83 -8.42 13.93 6.28
CA ALA A 83 -9.14 14.68 5.26
C ALA A 83 -8.84 16.20 5.31
N ASN A 84 -7.89 16.64 6.12
CA ASN A 84 -7.67 18.01 6.54
C ASN A 84 -6.30 18.61 6.18
N THR A 85 -5.67 18.21 5.09
CA THR A 85 -4.68 19.12 4.50
C THR A 85 -5.36 19.86 3.34
N PRO A 86 -5.81 21.12 3.54
CA PRO A 86 -6.28 21.92 2.43
C PRO A 86 -5.08 22.36 1.61
N THR A 87 -4.67 21.51 0.66
CA THR A 87 -3.85 22.00 -0.44
C THR A 87 -4.78 22.81 -1.32
N THR A 88 -4.81 24.12 -1.06
CA THR A 88 -5.54 25.11 -1.83
C THR A 88 -5.17 24.94 -3.30
N GLY A 89 -6.11 24.42 -4.13
CA GLY A 89 -5.92 24.29 -5.58
C GLY A 89 -5.89 22.88 -6.17
N SER A 90 -6.01 21.81 -5.39
CA SER A 90 -6.02 20.46 -5.93
C SER A 90 -7.31 20.18 -6.72
N VAL A 91 -7.17 19.92 -8.02
CA VAL A 91 -8.23 19.49 -8.96
C VAL A 91 -8.79 18.10 -8.60
N TYR A 92 -8.17 17.38 -7.68
CA TYR A 92 -8.54 16.05 -7.21
C TYR A 92 -9.49 16.04 -6.02
N ARG A 93 -10.49 16.95 -6.01
CA ARG A 93 -11.59 16.86 -5.05
C ARG A 93 -12.34 15.55 -5.27
N GLY A 94 -12.05 14.55 -4.42
CA GLY A 94 -12.81 13.32 -4.33
C GLY A 94 -12.08 12.01 -4.63
N SER A 95 -10.82 12.00 -5.11
CA SER A 95 -10.07 10.75 -5.29
C SER A 95 -9.18 10.45 -4.08
N VAL A 96 -9.49 9.39 -3.35
CA VAL A 96 -8.69 8.89 -2.20
C VAL A 96 -7.42 8.17 -2.68
N LEU A 97 -7.40 7.69 -3.95
CA LEU A 97 -6.34 6.84 -4.50
C LEU A 97 -4.92 7.44 -4.40
N PRO A 98 -4.64 8.69 -4.83
CA PRO A 98 -3.29 9.23 -4.77
C PRO A 98 -2.76 9.34 -3.33
N THR A 99 -3.64 9.70 -2.39
CA THR A 99 -3.28 9.82 -0.98
C THR A 99 -3.02 8.46 -0.36
N MET A 100 -3.82 7.46 -0.72
CA MET A 100 -3.64 6.08 -0.27
C MET A 100 -2.31 5.50 -0.79
N TYR A 101 -2.00 5.62 -2.10
CA TYR A 101 -0.73 5.16 -2.64
C TYR A 101 0.48 5.87 -2.02
N LYS A 102 0.36 7.19 -1.81
CA LYS A 102 1.39 7.95 -1.11
C LYS A 102 1.65 7.36 0.27
N LYS A 103 0.60 7.11 1.07
CA LYS A 103 0.72 6.55 2.42
C LYS A 103 1.29 5.14 2.42
N LEU A 104 0.87 4.28 1.46
CA LEU A 104 1.46 2.95 1.31
C LEU A 104 2.97 3.01 1.08
N ILE A 105 3.41 3.90 0.19
CA ILE A 105 4.84 4.08 -0.11
C ILE A 105 5.59 4.64 1.10
N GLU A 106 5.07 5.70 1.74
CA GLU A 106 5.70 6.32 2.92
C GLU A 106 5.92 5.30 4.04
N ASN A 107 4.86 4.60 4.47
CA ASN A 107 4.94 3.61 5.54
C ASN A 107 5.86 2.42 5.19
N SER A 108 5.89 2.02 3.91
CA SER A 108 6.78 0.95 3.46
C SER A 108 8.24 1.39 3.44
N LEU A 109 8.50 2.65 3.09
CA LEU A 109 9.84 3.23 3.15
C LEU A 109 10.35 3.35 4.58
N ASP A 110 9.49 3.68 5.55
CA ASP A 110 9.86 3.73 6.96
C ASP A 110 10.40 2.37 7.42
N ILE A 111 9.68 1.27 7.15
CA ILE A 111 10.15 -0.08 7.47
C ILE A 111 11.48 -0.40 6.77
N LEU A 112 11.57 -0.07 5.47
CA LEU A 112 12.78 -0.34 4.69
C LEU A 112 13.99 0.39 5.27
N TYR A 113 13.86 1.67 5.60
CA TYR A 113 14.96 2.46 6.14
C TYR A 113 15.33 2.07 7.57
N ASP A 114 14.37 1.64 8.40
CA ASP A 114 14.66 1.08 9.72
C ASP A 114 15.51 -0.20 9.59
N LYS A 115 15.18 -1.08 8.68
CA LYS A 115 15.98 -2.30 8.42
C LYS A 115 17.36 -1.97 7.85
N LEU A 116 17.46 -0.98 6.98
CA LEU A 116 18.74 -0.50 6.50
C LEU A 116 19.62 0.07 7.63
N GLN A 117 19.02 0.77 8.59
CA GLN A 117 19.75 1.28 9.77
C GLN A 117 20.21 0.16 10.68
N GLU A 118 19.36 -0.87 10.90
CA GLU A 118 19.72 -2.05 11.69
C GLU A 118 20.90 -2.81 11.08
N SER A 119 21.03 -2.85 9.75
CA SER A 119 22.14 -3.49 9.07
C SER A 119 23.49 -2.82 9.35
N LYS A 120 23.49 -1.52 9.67
CA LYS A 120 24.68 -0.66 9.86
C LYS A 120 25.60 -0.62 8.64
N ASP A 121 25.17 -1.14 7.51
CA ASP A 121 25.92 -1.21 6.26
C ASP A 121 25.71 0.06 5.44
N LYS A 122 26.76 0.87 5.33
CA LYS A 122 26.72 2.14 4.60
C LYS A 122 26.53 1.97 3.09
N GLN A 123 27.09 0.89 2.52
CA GLN A 123 27.00 0.62 1.08
C GLN A 123 25.60 0.17 0.73
N LEU A 124 25.01 -0.73 1.52
CA LEU A 124 23.61 -1.15 1.37
C LEU A 124 22.68 0.06 1.41
N ILE A 125 22.81 0.91 2.45
CA ILE A 125 22.02 2.15 2.58
C ILE A 125 22.19 3.04 1.35
N THR A 126 23.43 3.20 0.87
CA THR A 126 23.73 4.06 -0.28
C THR A 126 23.13 3.52 -1.56
N CYS A 127 23.26 2.21 -1.83
CA CYS A 127 22.70 1.57 -3.03
C CYS A 127 21.17 1.67 -3.05
N VAL A 128 20.49 1.29 -1.97
CA VAL A 128 19.03 1.36 -1.89
C VAL A 128 18.54 2.80 -2.03
N SER A 129 19.17 3.74 -1.33
CA SER A 129 18.80 5.16 -1.42
C SER A 129 19.02 5.72 -2.83
N ARG A 130 20.13 5.37 -3.49
CA ARG A 130 20.42 5.76 -4.88
C ARG A 130 19.36 5.24 -5.84
N TYR A 131 18.98 3.98 -5.71
CA TYR A 131 17.95 3.38 -6.55
C TYR A 131 16.61 4.10 -6.41
N LEU A 132 16.17 4.35 -5.18
CA LEU A 132 14.92 5.06 -4.91
C LEU A 132 14.95 6.50 -5.44
N MET A 133 16.07 7.22 -5.26
CA MET A 133 16.24 8.56 -5.83
C MET A 133 16.16 8.56 -7.36
N LEU A 134 16.76 7.57 -8.03
CA LEU A 134 16.69 7.42 -9.49
C LEU A 134 15.26 7.09 -9.96
N ALA A 135 14.53 6.25 -9.24
CA ALA A 135 13.14 5.92 -9.55
C ALA A 135 12.25 7.16 -9.45
N VAL A 136 12.36 7.92 -8.37
CA VAL A 136 11.63 9.18 -8.17
C VAL A 136 12.00 10.20 -9.26
N TYR A 137 13.30 10.38 -9.52
CA TYR A 137 13.79 11.27 -10.57
C TYR A 137 13.20 10.92 -11.94
N LYS A 138 13.20 9.63 -12.29
CA LYS A 138 12.69 9.14 -13.57
C LYS A 138 11.20 9.46 -13.71
N MET A 139 10.39 9.15 -12.71
CA MET A 139 8.95 9.43 -12.75
C MET A 139 8.67 10.94 -12.78
N PHE A 140 9.33 11.71 -11.92
CA PHE A 140 9.18 13.16 -11.91
C PHE A 140 9.54 13.79 -13.25
N ARG A 141 10.65 13.37 -13.85
CA ARG A 141 11.11 13.92 -15.13
C ARG A 141 10.18 13.57 -16.29
N MET A 142 9.65 12.33 -16.34
CA MET A 142 8.64 11.95 -17.33
C MET A 142 7.40 12.86 -17.27
N MET A 143 6.91 13.12 -16.05
CA MET A 143 5.78 14.03 -15.84
C MET A 143 6.13 15.48 -16.20
N TYR A 144 7.33 15.92 -15.87
CA TYR A 144 7.82 17.26 -16.15
C TYR A 144 7.95 17.50 -17.67
N ASP A 145 8.55 16.57 -18.39
CA ASP A 145 8.79 16.64 -19.83
C ASP A 145 7.46 16.52 -20.65
N ALA A 146 6.41 15.93 -20.06
CA ALA A 146 5.08 15.85 -20.69
C ALA A 146 4.40 17.22 -20.83
N SER A 147 4.84 18.24 -20.08
CA SER A 147 4.33 19.60 -20.18
C SER A 147 5.25 20.47 -21.04
N GLY A 148 4.82 20.82 -22.24
CA GLY A 148 5.56 21.74 -23.10
C GLY A 148 5.73 23.17 -22.56
N ARG A 149 5.17 23.47 -21.37
CA ARG A 149 5.30 24.77 -20.70
C ARG A 149 6.43 24.83 -19.69
N ASN A 150 7.04 23.68 -19.35
CA ASN A 150 8.08 23.60 -18.37
C ASN A 150 9.44 24.01 -18.95
N VAL A 151 10.23 24.75 -18.15
CA VAL A 151 11.53 25.28 -18.59
C VAL A 151 12.58 24.17 -18.55
N VAL A 152 13.29 23.97 -19.67
CA VAL A 152 14.30 22.89 -19.83
C VAL A 152 15.49 23.05 -18.86
N GLY A 153 15.71 24.22 -18.28
CA GLY A 153 16.91 24.56 -17.45
C GLY A 153 17.00 23.87 -16.10
N MET A 154 15.98 23.14 -15.66
CA MET A 154 16.00 22.44 -14.36
C MET A 154 16.94 21.23 -14.35
N PHE A 155 17.14 20.59 -15.49
CA PHE A 155 17.90 19.35 -15.61
C PHE A 155 19.22 19.57 -16.37
N ARG A 156 20.32 18.99 -15.82
CA ARG A 156 21.63 19.05 -16.45
C ARG A 156 21.84 18.03 -17.56
N ILE A 157 21.14 16.89 -17.48
CA ILE A 157 21.23 15.84 -18.52
C ILE A 157 20.22 16.15 -19.63
N SER A 158 20.67 16.10 -20.87
CA SER A 158 19.84 16.45 -22.03
C SER A 158 18.61 15.54 -22.18
N PRO A 159 17.51 16.06 -22.78
CA PRO A 159 16.30 15.26 -23.04
C PRO A 159 16.55 13.98 -23.81
N ALA A 160 17.52 13.97 -24.74
CA ALA A 160 17.81 12.79 -25.56
C ALA A 160 18.55 11.66 -24.83
N ARG A 161 19.18 11.94 -23.67
CA ARG A 161 20.07 10.96 -23.01
C ARG A 161 19.58 10.52 -21.65
N TRP A 162 18.73 11.28 -20.98
CA TRP A 162 18.46 11.08 -19.56
C TRP A 162 17.80 9.71 -19.26
N GLN A 163 16.90 9.23 -20.14
CA GLN A 163 16.24 7.93 -19.91
C GLN A 163 17.27 6.81 -19.89
N GLY A 164 18.07 6.68 -20.95
CA GLY A 164 19.10 5.65 -21.00
C GLY A 164 20.14 5.78 -19.89
N SER A 165 20.49 7.02 -19.50
CA SER A 165 21.41 7.25 -18.37
C SER A 165 20.79 6.84 -17.03
N ALA A 166 19.51 7.12 -16.82
CA ALA A 166 18.80 6.72 -15.61
C ALA A 166 18.65 5.19 -15.51
N ASP A 167 18.26 4.55 -16.61
CA ASP A 167 18.12 3.09 -16.67
C ASP A 167 19.45 2.39 -16.44
N ALA A 168 20.52 2.85 -17.11
CA ALA A 168 21.86 2.30 -16.88
C ALA A 168 22.32 2.48 -15.42
N ALA A 169 22.09 3.65 -14.82
CA ALA A 169 22.41 3.90 -13.42
C ALA A 169 21.61 3.01 -12.46
N MET A 170 20.33 2.76 -12.72
CA MET A 170 19.51 1.85 -11.93
C MET A 170 20.03 0.42 -12.00
N HIS A 171 20.32 -0.12 -13.19
CA HIS A 171 20.86 -1.47 -13.35
C HIS A 171 22.25 -1.64 -12.73
N LEU A 172 23.12 -0.65 -12.84
CA LEU A 172 24.41 -0.67 -12.15
C LEU A 172 24.23 -0.71 -10.63
N THR A 173 23.29 0.08 -10.10
CA THR A 173 22.99 0.09 -8.67
C THR A 173 22.40 -1.23 -8.20
N GLU A 174 21.56 -1.89 -9.00
CA GLU A 174 21.06 -3.25 -8.72
C GLU A 174 22.21 -4.27 -8.66
N GLY A 175 23.16 -4.19 -9.59
CA GLY A 175 24.36 -5.04 -9.59
C GLY A 175 25.23 -4.82 -8.35
N GLU A 176 25.49 -3.58 -7.98
CA GLU A 176 26.23 -3.23 -6.75
C GLU A 176 25.49 -3.74 -5.51
N LEU A 177 24.15 -3.56 -5.45
CA LEU A 177 23.34 -4.04 -4.35
C LEU A 177 23.41 -5.56 -4.20
N ASN A 178 23.30 -6.29 -5.31
CA ASN A 178 23.41 -7.75 -5.32
C ASN A 178 24.78 -8.21 -4.84
N ALA A 179 25.87 -7.57 -5.26
CA ALA A 179 27.21 -7.88 -4.81
C ALA A 179 27.38 -7.70 -3.28
N VAL A 180 26.80 -6.63 -2.74
CA VAL A 180 26.79 -6.37 -1.28
C VAL A 180 25.99 -7.46 -0.54
N LEU A 181 24.81 -7.81 -1.03
CA LEU A 181 23.94 -8.81 -0.40
C LEU A 181 24.52 -10.24 -0.46
N LEU A 182 25.27 -10.54 -1.51
CA LEU A 182 25.97 -11.84 -1.67
C LEU A 182 27.31 -11.91 -0.94
N GLY A 183 27.79 -10.78 -0.39
CA GLY A 183 29.11 -10.70 0.27
C GLY A 183 30.28 -10.89 -0.71
N GLU A 184 30.09 -10.56 -1.99
CA GLU A 184 31.13 -10.66 -3.02
C GLU A 184 32.15 -9.51 -2.96
N ASP A 185 31.82 -8.44 -2.23
CA ASP A 185 32.73 -7.31 -2.06
C ASP A 185 33.74 -7.59 -0.94
N ALA A 186 34.99 -7.81 -1.33
CA ALA A 186 36.10 -8.19 -0.42
C ALA A 186 36.39 -7.17 0.70
N ASN A 187 35.84 -5.98 0.61
CA ASN A 187 35.98 -4.90 1.59
C ASN A 187 34.78 -4.75 2.54
N HIS A 188 33.81 -5.66 2.44
CA HIS A 188 32.59 -5.61 3.22
C HIS A 188 32.49 -6.77 4.21
N ASP A 189 32.19 -6.47 5.47
CA ASP A 189 31.73 -7.46 6.42
C ASP A 189 30.37 -7.99 5.93
N SER A 190 30.21 -9.33 5.89
CA SER A 190 28.96 -9.94 5.47
C SER A 190 27.81 -9.45 6.34
N ILE A 191 26.73 -9.00 5.69
CA ILE A 191 25.51 -8.59 6.39
C ILE A 191 24.97 -9.81 7.16
N ASP A 192 24.74 -9.64 8.46
CA ASP A 192 24.13 -10.70 9.27
C ASP A 192 22.71 -11.00 8.74
N PRO A 193 22.48 -12.22 8.21
CA PRO A 193 21.15 -12.58 7.69
C PRO A 193 20.04 -12.45 8.73
N ALA A 194 20.35 -12.49 10.03
CA ALA A 194 19.38 -12.34 11.10
C ALA A 194 18.80 -10.92 11.16
N THR A 195 19.61 -9.89 10.81
CA THR A 195 19.14 -8.48 10.77
C THR A 195 18.18 -8.23 9.61
N MET A 196 18.31 -9.00 8.52
CA MET A 196 17.44 -8.92 7.34
C MET A 196 16.22 -9.85 7.42
N SER A 197 16.05 -10.59 8.52
CA SER A 197 14.92 -11.49 8.69
C SER A 197 13.61 -10.72 8.89
N LEU A 198 12.71 -10.79 7.92
CA LEU A 198 11.40 -10.14 7.86
C LEU A 198 10.30 -11.19 7.69
N SER A 199 10.04 -12.01 8.73
CA SER A 199 8.83 -12.84 8.69
C SER A 199 7.57 -11.98 8.86
N THR A 200 6.43 -12.45 8.35
CA THR A 200 5.16 -11.73 8.47
C THR A 200 4.78 -11.49 9.94
N GLU A 201 5.10 -12.45 10.82
CA GLU A 201 4.86 -12.34 12.26
C GLU A 201 5.72 -11.25 12.89
N ARG A 202 7.03 -11.21 12.53
CA ARG A 202 7.94 -10.16 13.00
C ARG A 202 7.53 -8.79 12.48
N LEU A 203 7.22 -8.67 11.19
CA LEU A 203 6.73 -7.43 10.61
C LEU A 203 5.52 -6.88 11.37
N THR A 204 4.54 -7.74 11.68
CA THR A 204 3.34 -7.31 12.40
C THR A 204 3.64 -6.95 13.85
N ALA A 205 4.58 -7.65 14.50
CA ALA A 205 4.97 -7.36 15.87
C ALA A 205 5.80 -6.08 16.01
N ASP A 206 6.79 -5.90 15.12
CA ASP A 206 7.74 -4.78 15.19
C ASP A 206 7.14 -3.49 14.60
N TYR A 207 6.28 -3.62 13.58
CA TYR A 207 5.69 -2.50 12.84
C TYR A 207 4.15 -2.58 12.76
N PRO A 208 3.42 -2.63 13.89
CA PRO A 208 1.97 -2.86 13.90
C PRO A 208 1.17 -1.84 13.08
N ARG A 209 1.70 -0.62 12.91
CA ARG A 209 1.05 0.45 12.12
C ARG A 209 1.42 0.42 10.63
N HIS A 210 2.61 -0.06 10.27
CA HIS A 210 3.15 0.06 8.91
C HIS A 210 3.18 -1.27 8.16
N ALA A 211 3.15 -2.41 8.86
CA ALA A 211 3.23 -3.75 8.27
C ALA A 211 2.17 -3.97 7.19
N THR A 212 0.93 -3.56 7.45
CA THR A 212 -0.19 -3.65 6.51
C THR A 212 0.09 -2.88 5.21
N SER A 213 0.70 -1.69 5.32
CA SER A 213 1.05 -0.89 4.14
C SER A 213 2.08 -1.59 3.28
N LEU A 214 3.14 -2.16 3.87
CA LEU A 214 4.17 -2.89 3.13
C LEU A 214 3.59 -4.13 2.44
N LEU A 215 2.78 -4.93 3.12
CA LEU A 215 2.16 -6.12 2.54
C LEU A 215 1.20 -5.77 1.39
N ASN A 216 0.44 -4.67 1.50
CA ASN A 216 -0.39 -4.16 0.42
C ASN A 216 0.43 -3.61 -0.75
N LEU A 217 1.56 -2.94 -0.49
CA LEU A 217 2.47 -2.49 -1.52
C LEU A 217 3.00 -3.70 -2.31
N VAL A 218 3.49 -4.74 -1.62
CA VAL A 218 3.97 -5.99 -2.24
C VAL A 218 2.89 -6.61 -3.11
N LYS A 219 1.68 -6.79 -2.57
CA LYS A 219 0.54 -7.35 -3.31
C LYS A 219 0.25 -6.55 -4.59
N ASN A 220 0.12 -5.22 -4.48
CA ASN A 220 -0.19 -4.35 -5.62
C ASN A 220 0.92 -4.39 -6.68
N ALA A 221 2.18 -4.44 -6.26
CA ALA A 221 3.32 -4.56 -7.17
C ALA A 221 3.31 -5.90 -7.92
N GLU A 222 3.08 -7.01 -7.21
CA GLU A 222 3.00 -8.34 -7.82
C GLU A 222 1.81 -8.48 -8.77
N GLU A 223 0.64 -7.94 -8.42
CA GLU A 223 -0.53 -7.90 -9.30
C GLU A 223 -0.23 -7.11 -10.58
N SER A 224 0.47 -5.98 -10.45
CA SER A 224 0.89 -5.19 -11.62
C SER A 224 1.87 -5.95 -12.51
N MET A 225 2.83 -6.68 -11.93
CA MET A 225 3.76 -7.52 -12.68
C MET A 225 3.07 -8.69 -13.38
N ARG A 226 2.10 -9.35 -12.72
CA ARG A 226 1.29 -10.42 -13.33
C ARG A 226 0.44 -9.93 -14.50
N ALA A 227 -0.09 -8.70 -14.40
CA ALA A 227 -0.86 -8.11 -15.51
C ALA A 227 -0.02 -7.86 -16.77
N LEU A 228 1.32 -7.68 -16.63
CA LEU A 228 2.25 -7.57 -17.75
C LEU A 228 2.59 -8.92 -18.39
N HIS A 229 2.38 -10.02 -17.67
CA HIS A 229 2.58 -11.39 -18.13
C HIS A 229 1.28 -12.18 -17.94
N PRO A 230 0.22 -11.92 -18.75
CA PRO A 230 -0.96 -12.77 -18.71
C PRO A 230 -0.51 -14.19 -19.02
N ALA A 231 -0.84 -15.12 -18.13
CA ALA A 231 -0.53 -16.54 -18.31
C ALA A 231 -1.07 -16.99 -19.67
N GLU A 232 -0.21 -17.62 -20.46
CA GLU A 232 -0.56 -18.33 -21.68
C GLU A 232 -1.58 -19.44 -21.42
#